data_04214e80bcd6c6bc6830c97e4938d2b8
#
_entry.id   04214e80bcd6c6bc6830c97e4938d2b8
#
_cell.length_a   1.000
_cell.length_b   1.000
_cell.length_c   1.000
_cell.angle_alpha   90.00
_cell.angle_beta   90.00
_cell.angle_gamma   90.00
#
_symmetry.space_group_name_H-M   'P 1'
#
loop_
_entity.id
_entity.type
_entity.pdbx_description
1 polymer ?
#
loop_
_entity_poly.entity_id
_entity_poly.type
_entity_poly.pdbx_seq_one_letter_code
_entity_poly.pdbx_strand_id
1 'polypeptide(L)'
;MDLMDSLFVRPDRGGPGLLLRGAPGVGKTALLDAAAVRAADVGMRVLRASAVAFEVEMNFAALHQMLYPLRHQADRLADHLRDTLHRICGLAPGPSPDPLDTSTAVLALLGEVSVECPLLLIADDVPWIDRASATVLGFAVRRIRDEPVVFLAATRTGVDWLFHQLQLPVREIGPLAA
;
A
#
# COMPACT_ATOMS: atom_id res chain seq x y z
N MET A 1 -5.39 -8.61 -23.30
CA MET A 1 -5.17 -7.47 -22.40
C MET A 1 -4.84 -8.06 -21.04
N ASP A 2 -3.62 -7.92 -20.60
CA ASP A 2 -3.18 -8.51 -19.31
C ASP A 2 -3.91 -7.81 -18.17
N LEU A 3 -4.22 -8.55 -17.08
CA LEU A 3 -4.88 -7.99 -15.90
C LEU A 3 -4.08 -6.82 -15.32
N MET A 4 -2.74 -6.88 -15.43
CA MET A 4 -1.85 -5.79 -15.03
C MET A 4 -2.07 -4.54 -15.88
N ASP A 5 -2.26 -4.69 -17.20
CA ASP A 5 -2.58 -3.55 -18.06
C ASP A 5 -3.92 -2.92 -17.68
N SER A 6 -4.90 -3.72 -17.26
CA SER A 6 -6.22 -3.20 -16.87
C SER A 6 -6.17 -2.31 -15.62
N LEU A 7 -5.20 -2.51 -14.72
CA LEU A 7 -5.01 -1.66 -13.54
C LEU A 7 -4.54 -0.24 -13.89
N PHE A 8 -3.88 -0.08 -15.04
CA PHE A 8 -3.26 1.19 -15.46
C PHE A 8 -3.97 1.87 -16.63
N VAL A 9 -5.06 1.27 -17.15
CA VAL A 9 -5.83 1.84 -18.30
C VAL A 9 -6.50 3.16 -17.94
N ARG A 10 -6.83 3.36 -16.66
CA ARG A 10 -7.46 4.60 -16.16
C ARG A 10 -6.86 5.00 -14.84
N PRO A 11 -5.63 5.49 -14.79
CA PRO A 11 -4.99 5.90 -13.56
C PRO A 11 -5.70 7.07 -12.85
N ASP A 12 -6.53 7.81 -13.57
CA ASP A 12 -7.38 8.90 -13.10
C ASP A 12 -8.64 8.43 -12.32
N ARG A 13 -8.95 7.15 -12.39
CA ARG A 13 -10.04 6.54 -11.60
C ARG A 13 -9.46 5.40 -10.79
N GLY A 14 -9.45 5.56 -9.47
CA GLY A 14 -9.03 4.51 -8.57
C GLY A 14 -9.64 3.16 -8.96
N GLY A 15 -8.83 2.13 -8.99
CA GLY A 15 -9.25 0.77 -9.29
C GLY A 15 -9.38 -0.07 -8.03
N PRO A 16 -10.13 -1.18 -8.07
CA PRO A 16 -10.02 -2.17 -7.01
C PRO A 16 -8.57 -2.63 -6.94
N GLY A 17 -8.04 -2.74 -5.72
CA GLY A 17 -6.71 -3.32 -5.54
C GLY A 17 -6.65 -4.75 -6.09
N LEU A 18 -5.46 -5.29 -6.23
CA LEU A 18 -5.20 -6.66 -6.68
C LEU A 18 -4.29 -7.37 -5.69
N LEU A 19 -4.61 -8.60 -5.34
CA LEU A 19 -3.77 -9.46 -4.53
C LEU A 19 -3.14 -10.56 -5.40
N LEU A 20 -1.81 -10.54 -5.51
CA LEU A 20 -1.03 -11.61 -6.14
C LEU A 20 -0.79 -12.71 -5.10
N ARG A 21 -1.21 -13.93 -5.39
CA ARG A 21 -1.01 -15.09 -4.50
C ARG A 21 -0.19 -16.16 -5.22
N GLY A 22 0.73 -16.81 -4.50
CA GLY A 22 1.50 -17.91 -5.09
C GLY A 22 2.60 -18.42 -4.16
N ALA A 23 3.19 -19.56 -4.52
CA ALA A 23 4.26 -20.17 -3.75
C ALA A 23 5.47 -19.24 -3.56
N PRO A 24 6.30 -19.45 -2.53
CA PRO A 24 7.57 -18.74 -2.41
C PRO A 24 8.42 -18.92 -3.69
N GLY A 25 9.09 -17.85 -4.14
CA GLY A 25 9.99 -17.90 -5.30
C GLY A 25 9.31 -17.92 -6.68
N VAL A 26 7.97 -17.90 -6.76
CA VAL A 26 7.23 -17.99 -8.04
C VAL A 26 7.29 -16.70 -8.90
N GLY A 27 7.94 -15.65 -8.42
CA GLY A 27 8.11 -14.40 -9.17
C GLY A 27 7.13 -13.28 -8.81
N LYS A 28 6.41 -13.36 -7.66
CA LYS A 28 5.48 -12.29 -7.23
C LYS A 28 6.16 -10.93 -7.12
N THR A 29 7.31 -10.86 -6.46
CA THR A 29 8.10 -9.60 -6.33
C THR A 29 8.50 -9.05 -7.69
N ALA A 30 8.92 -9.90 -8.63
CA ALA A 30 9.25 -9.47 -9.99
C ALA A 30 8.04 -8.89 -10.73
N LEU A 31 6.84 -9.42 -10.50
CA LEU A 31 5.61 -8.85 -11.02
C LEU A 31 5.27 -7.50 -10.38
N LEU A 32 5.49 -7.34 -9.08
CA LEU A 32 5.35 -6.06 -8.41
C LEU A 32 6.34 -5.02 -8.94
N ASP A 33 7.59 -5.43 -9.21
CA ASP A 33 8.62 -4.57 -9.80
C ASP A 33 8.23 -4.12 -11.21
N ALA A 34 7.76 -5.04 -12.03
CA ALA A 34 7.26 -4.73 -13.38
C ALA A 34 6.05 -3.78 -13.33
N ALA A 35 5.13 -3.97 -12.37
CA ALA A 35 4.01 -3.07 -12.14
C ALA A 35 4.48 -1.67 -11.72
N ALA A 36 5.48 -1.58 -10.85
CA ALA A 36 6.04 -0.30 -10.41
C ALA A 36 6.66 0.48 -11.58
N VAL A 37 7.43 -0.18 -12.43
CA VAL A 37 7.99 0.42 -13.65
C VAL A 37 6.87 0.91 -14.56
N ARG A 38 5.89 0.08 -14.84
CA ARG A 38 4.75 0.42 -15.70
C ARG A 38 3.94 1.60 -15.16
N ALA A 39 3.71 1.64 -13.85
CA ALA A 39 3.02 2.76 -13.20
C ALA A 39 3.80 4.07 -13.36
N ALA A 40 5.11 4.03 -13.15
CA ALA A 40 5.98 5.20 -13.35
C ALA A 40 5.95 5.70 -14.81
N ASP A 41 5.96 4.80 -15.78
CA ASP A 41 5.90 5.13 -17.21
C ASP A 41 4.60 5.86 -17.60
N VAL A 42 3.50 5.58 -16.89
CA VAL A 42 2.21 6.28 -17.08
C VAL A 42 1.99 7.46 -16.13
N GLY A 43 3.04 7.90 -15.43
CA GLY A 43 3.03 9.08 -14.57
C GLY A 43 2.46 8.88 -13.18
N MET A 44 2.32 7.65 -12.71
CA MET A 44 1.91 7.38 -11.32
C MET A 44 3.09 7.47 -10.37
N ARG A 45 2.84 7.90 -9.14
CA ARG A 45 3.81 7.80 -8.05
C ARG A 45 3.67 6.45 -7.36
N VAL A 46 4.78 5.74 -7.23
CA VAL A 46 4.82 4.43 -6.57
C VAL A 46 5.26 4.58 -5.11
N LEU A 47 4.46 4.05 -4.20
CA LEU A 47 4.73 3.95 -2.77
C LEU A 47 4.78 2.48 -2.39
N ARG A 48 5.87 2.03 -1.80
CA ARG A 48 6.09 0.61 -1.54
C ARG A 48 6.47 0.34 -0.09
N ALA A 49 5.93 -0.76 0.43
CA ALA A 49 6.43 -1.42 1.63
C ALA A 49 6.79 -2.87 1.29
N SER A 50 7.98 -3.29 1.71
CA SER A 50 8.46 -4.67 1.60
C SER A 50 8.65 -5.21 3.00
N ALA A 51 7.66 -5.97 3.48
CA ALA A 51 7.63 -6.44 4.85
C ALA A 51 8.58 -7.62 5.07
N VAL A 52 9.20 -7.67 6.25
CA VAL A 52 10.14 -8.71 6.66
C VAL A 52 9.78 -9.25 8.06
N ALA A 53 10.08 -10.52 8.30
CA ALA A 53 9.64 -11.23 9.49
C ALA A 53 10.03 -10.56 10.82
N PHE A 54 11.19 -9.91 10.90
CA PHE A 54 11.65 -9.28 12.14
C PHE A 54 10.95 -7.94 12.45
N GLU A 55 10.25 -7.34 11.48
CA GLU A 55 9.52 -6.07 11.65
C GLU A 55 8.05 -6.29 12.03
N VAL A 56 7.56 -7.53 12.05
CA VAL A 56 6.14 -7.85 12.29
C VAL A 56 5.62 -7.33 13.65
N GLU A 57 6.49 -7.23 14.64
CA GLU A 57 6.17 -6.69 15.98
C GLU A 57 6.43 -5.17 16.10
N MET A 58 6.94 -4.52 15.04
CA MET A 58 7.23 -3.09 15.03
C MET A 58 6.02 -2.33 14.48
N ASN A 59 5.26 -1.68 15.39
CA ASN A 59 4.08 -0.92 14.98
C ASN A 59 4.41 0.11 13.91
N PHE A 60 3.63 0.10 12.83
CA PHE A 60 3.71 1.01 11.69
C PHE A 60 4.99 0.89 10.84
N ALA A 61 5.75 -0.21 10.92
CA ALA A 61 6.96 -0.39 10.12
C ALA A 61 6.69 -0.33 8.62
N ALA A 62 5.68 -1.06 8.14
CA ALA A 62 5.31 -1.02 6.72
C ALA A 62 4.73 0.33 6.29
N LEU A 63 3.92 0.99 7.14
CA LEU A 63 3.43 2.34 6.87
C LEU A 63 4.58 3.35 6.83
N HIS A 64 5.54 3.26 7.72
CA HIS A 64 6.72 4.12 7.70
C HIS A 64 7.44 4.03 6.35
N GLN A 65 7.74 2.81 5.87
CA GLN A 65 8.36 2.60 4.56
C GLN A 65 7.54 3.25 3.44
N MET A 66 6.24 3.00 3.43
CA MET A 66 5.34 3.45 2.36
C MET A 66 5.15 4.96 2.35
N LEU A 67 5.01 5.60 3.52
CA LEU A 67 4.64 7.00 3.64
C LEU A 67 5.84 7.96 3.77
N TYR A 68 7.02 7.48 4.15
CA TYR A 68 8.20 8.33 4.31
C TYR A 68 8.54 9.19 3.07
N PRO A 69 8.36 8.70 1.83
CA PRO A 69 8.52 9.55 0.64
C PRO A 69 7.55 10.73 0.58
N LEU A 70 6.42 10.64 1.28
CA LEU A 70 5.38 11.69 1.32
C LEU A 70 5.46 12.59 2.56
N ARG A 71 6.48 12.47 3.39
CA ARG A 71 6.56 13.17 4.69
C ARG A 71 6.40 14.69 4.59
N HIS A 72 6.87 15.32 3.51
CA HIS A 72 6.74 16.76 3.30
C HIS A 72 5.36 17.19 2.81
N GLN A 73 4.61 16.28 2.17
CA GLN A 73 3.22 16.56 1.78
C GLN A 73 2.28 16.57 2.99
N ALA A 74 2.66 15.90 4.09
CA ALA A 74 1.93 15.97 5.35
C ALA A 74 1.81 17.40 5.89
N ASP A 75 2.75 18.29 5.57
CA ASP A 75 2.73 19.70 5.98
C ASP A 75 1.55 20.50 5.40
N ARG A 76 0.86 19.96 4.39
CA ARG A 76 -0.33 20.57 3.79
C ARG A 76 -1.62 20.22 4.53
N LEU A 77 -1.57 19.25 5.43
CA LEU A 77 -2.73 18.78 6.18
C LEU A 77 -2.95 19.62 7.45
N ALA A 78 -4.15 19.49 8.04
CA ALA A 78 -4.43 20.06 9.34
C ALA A 78 -3.44 19.54 10.41
N ASP A 79 -3.11 20.38 11.40
CA ASP A 79 -2.04 20.12 12.37
C ASP A 79 -2.12 18.75 13.03
N HIS A 80 -3.30 18.33 13.49
CA HIS A 80 -3.49 17.04 14.17
C HIS A 80 -3.22 15.84 13.26
N LEU A 81 -3.52 15.92 11.96
CA LEU A 81 -3.24 14.87 10.97
C LEU A 81 -1.74 14.83 10.64
N ARG A 82 -1.16 15.99 10.41
CA ARG A 82 0.28 16.15 10.19
C ARG A 82 1.09 15.58 11.35
N ASP A 83 0.74 15.95 12.59
CA ASP A 83 1.46 15.51 13.79
C ASP A 83 1.38 13.98 13.96
N THR A 84 0.25 13.37 13.61
CA THR A 84 0.08 11.92 13.58
C THR A 84 1.03 11.28 12.55
N LEU A 85 1.08 11.80 11.34
CA LEU A 85 1.96 11.30 10.27
C LEU A 85 3.44 11.51 10.60
N HIS A 86 3.80 12.65 11.18
CA HIS A 86 5.18 12.92 11.61
C HIS A 86 5.65 11.92 12.68
N ARG A 87 4.77 11.51 13.63
CA ARG A 87 5.12 10.47 14.61
C ARG A 87 5.34 9.11 13.94
N ILE A 88 4.51 8.73 12.96
CA ILE A 88 4.69 7.48 12.20
C ILE A 88 6.00 7.51 11.39
N CYS A 89 6.32 8.66 10.78
CA CYS A 89 7.54 8.85 10.01
C CYS A 89 8.80 9.08 10.88
N GLY A 90 8.68 9.06 12.21
CA GLY A 90 9.81 9.28 13.12
C GLY A 90 10.31 10.73 13.14
N LEU A 91 9.52 11.69 12.68
CA LEU A 91 9.86 13.12 12.60
C LEU A 91 9.42 13.90 13.84
N ALA A 92 8.56 13.36 14.67
CA ALA A 92 8.09 13.96 15.90
C ALA A 92 8.12 12.94 17.05
N PRO A 93 8.50 13.36 18.28
CA PRO A 93 8.45 12.50 19.46
C PRO A 93 7.01 12.29 19.91
N GLY A 94 6.80 11.23 20.69
CA GLY A 94 5.51 10.96 21.31
C GLY A 94 5.13 9.48 21.31
N PRO A 95 4.01 9.14 21.96
CA PRO A 95 3.51 7.77 21.94
C PRO A 95 3.06 7.37 20.54
N SER A 96 3.03 6.05 20.30
CA SER A 96 2.45 5.49 19.06
C SER A 96 1.02 6.01 18.87
N PRO A 97 0.67 6.56 17.70
CA PRO A 97 -0.66 7.10 17.48
C PRO A 97 -1.75 6.00 17.54
N ASP A 98 -2.97 6.41 17.84
CA ASP A 98 -4.13 5.52 17.76
C ASP A 98 -4.36 5.04 16.30
N PRO A 99 -4.78 3.78 16.09
CA PRO A 99 -5.02 3.25 14.76
C PRO A 99 -6.09 3.99 13.95
N LEU A 100 -7.12 4.54 14.59
CA LEU A 100 -8.18 5.29 13.90
C LEU A 100 -7.67 6.67 13.47
N ASP A 101 -6.97 7.37 14.35
CA ASP A 101 -6.34 8.67 14.03
C ASP A 101 -5.33 8.50 12.89
N THR A 102 -4.52 7.43 12.97
CA THR A 102 -3.57 7.07 11.91
C THR A 102 -4.29 6.79 10.59
N SER A 103 -5.36 6.01 10.63
CA SER A 103 -6.12 5.67 9.42
C SER A 103 -6.72 6.91 8.75
N THR A 104 -7.23 7.84 9.56
CA THR A 104 -7.80 9.11 9.09
C THR A 104 -6.71 9.99 8.48
N ALA A 105 -5.56 10.09 9.13
CA ALA A 105 -4.43 10.89 8.64
C ALA A 105 -3.84 10.32 7.33
N VAL A 106 -3.71 9.01 7.23
CA VAL A 106 -3.23 8.33 6.02
C VAL A 106 -4.21 8.51 4.86
N LEU A 107 -5.52 8.35 5.11
CA LEU A 107 -6.54 8.56 4.09
C LEU A 107 -6.51 10.01 3.56
N ALA A 108 -6.39 10.99 4.44
CA ALA A 108 -6.29 12.40 4.07
C ALA A 108 -5.02 12.68 3.24
N LEU A 109 -3.87 12.10 3.64
CA LEU A 109 -2.61 12.26 2.91
C LEU A 109 -2.70 11.67 1.51
N LEU A 110 -3.21 10.45 1.38
CA LEU A 110 -3.35 9.79 0.08
C LEU A 110 -4.31 10.56 -0.84
N GLY A 111 -5.42 11.07 -0.31
CA GLY A 111 -6.36 11.92 -1.04
C GLY A 111 -5.69 13.20 -1.52
N GLU A 112 -5.00 13.93 -0.64
CA GLU A 112 -4.28 15.17 -0.98
C GLU A 112 -3.26 14.95 -2.09
N VAL A 113 -2.42 13.90 -1.96
CA VAL A 113 -1.34 13.63 -2.93
C VAL A 113 -1.89 13.12 -4.26
N SER A 114 -2.95 12.32 -4.23
CA SER A 114 -3.54 11.73 -5.43
C SER A 114 -4.18 12.76 -6.38
N VAL A 115 -4.56 13.93 -5.89
CA VAL A 115 -5.03 15.05 -6.71
C VAL A 115 -3.94 15.52 -7.68
N GLU A 116 -2.68 15.55 -7.24
CA GLU A 116 -1.56 15.99 -8.07
C GLU A 116 -1.02 14.88 -8.97
N CYS A 117 -1.04 13.65 -8.49
CA CYS A 117 -0.41 12.52 -9.18
C CYS A 117 -1.07 11.21 -8.74
N PRO A 118 -1.61 10.40 -9.65
CA PRO A 118 -2.14 9.09 -9.31
C PRO A 118 -1.12 8.23 -8.55
N LEU A 119 -1.60 7.40 -7.63
CA LEU A 119 -0.74 6.61 -6.74
C LEU A 119 -0.87 5.12 -7.02
N LEU A 120 0.26 4.41 -6.98
CA LEU A 120 0.32 2.97 -6.84
C LEU A 120 0.90 2.62 -5.47
N LEU A 121 0.09 2.00 -4.62
CA LEU A 121 0.52 1.46 -3.33
C LEU A 121 0.88 -0.02 -3.50
N ILE A 122 2.11 -0.40 -3.16
CA ILE A 122 2.58 -1.78 -3.25
C ILE A 122 2.89 -2.30 -1.84
N ALA A 123 2.28 -3.44 -1.50
CA ALA A 123 2.55 -4.19 -0.27
C ALA A 123 3.12 -5.58 -0.63
N ASP A 124 4.42 -5.76 -0.46
CA ASP A 124 5.08 -7.03 -0.74
C ASP A 124 5.22 -7.88 0.54
N ASP A 125 5.09 -9.20 0.40
CA ASP A 125 5.15 -10.17 1.50
C ASP A 125 4.16 -9.84 2.65
N VAL A 126 2.91 -9.61 2.30
CA VAL A 126 1.80 -9.24 3.22
C VAL A 126 1.78 -10.01 4.55
N PRO A 127 2.13 -11.30 4.65
CA PRO A 127 2.16 -12.02 5.92
C PRO A 127 3.09 -11.42 6.98
N TRP A 128 4.06 -10.63 6.57
CA TRP A 128 5.03 -9.98 7.46
C TRP A 128 4.73 -8.50 7.75
N ILE A 129 3.64 -7.97 7.19
CA ILE A 129 3.19 -6.61 7.53
C ILE A 129 2.74 -6.59 9.00
N ASP A 130 3.25 -5.63 9.76
CA ASP A 130 2.83 -5.42 11.12
C ASP A 130 1.33 -5.13 11.22
N ARG A 131 0.70 -5.56 12.32
CA ARG A 131 -0.75 -5.48 12.50
C ARG A 131 -1.30 -4.06 12.41
N ALA A 132 -0.56 -3.09 12.94
CA ALA A 132 -0.99 -1.70 12.94
C ALA A 132 -1.02 -1.14 11.51
N SER A 133 0.05 -1.34 10.71
CA SER A 133 0.08 -0.97 9.29
C SER A 133 -1.02 -1.64 8.50
N ALA A 134 -1.21 -2.94 8.69
CA ALA A 134 -2.21 -3.69 7.95
C ALA A 134 -3.64 -3.21 8.26
N THR A 135 -3.93 -2.85 9.51
CA THR A 135 -5.23 -2.26 9.91
C THR A 135 -5.46 -0.94 9.18
N VAL A 136 -4.46 -0.05 9.16
CA VAL A 136 -4.55 1.26 8.52
C VAL A 136 -4.66 1.14 6.99
N LEU A 137 -3.84 0.30 6.36
CA LEU A 137 -3.91 0.03 4.93
C LEU A 137 -5.28 -0.56 4.54
N GLY A 138 -5.78 -1.50 5.33
CA GLY A 138 -7.10 -2.07 5.13
C GLY A 138 -8.22 -1.03 5.22
N PHE A 139 -8.13 -0.11 6.16
CA PHE A 139 -9.07 1.00 6.30
C PHE A 139 -9.01 1.93 5.08
N ALA A 140 -7.81 2.31 4.65
CA ALA A 140 -7.60 3.20 3.52
C ALA A 140 -8.09 2.59 2.20
N VAL A 141 -7.65 1.37 1.87
CA VAL A 141 -8.01 0.67 0.62
C VAL A 141 -9.53 0.51 0.44
N ARG A 142 -10.28 0.36 1.52
CA ARG A 142 -11.75 0.29 1.46
C ARG A 142 -12.42 1.62 1.13
N ARG A 143 -11.76 2.75 1.37
CA ARG A 143 -12.33 4.11 1.30
C ARG A 143 -11.84 4.94 0.13
N ILE A 144 -10.67 4.64 -0.42
CA ILE A 144 -10.07 5.39 -1.55
C ILE A 144 -10.59 4.93 -2.93
N ARG A 145 -11.81 4.39 -3.00
CA ARG A 145 -12.34 3.80 -4.26
C ARG A 145 -12.56 4.83 -5.38
N ASP A 146 -12.80 6.07 -5.00
CA ASP A 146 -13.08 7.17 -5.94
C ASP A 146 -11.84 8.05 -6.19
N GLU A 147 -10.74 7.77 -5.51
CA GLU A 147 -9.47 8.47 -5.66
C GLU A 147 -8.58 7.77 -6.69
N PRO A 148 -7.69 8.48 -7.40
CA PRO A 148 -6.77 7.86 -8.36
C PRO A 148 -5.64 7.11 -7.64
N VAL A 149 -6.01 6.11 -6.86
CA VAL A 149 -5.10 5.25 -6.07
C VAL A 149 -5.36 3.80 -6.39
N VAL A 150 -4.32 3.07 -6.75
CA VAL A 150 -4.34 1.62 -7.00
C VAL A 150 -3.57 0.91 -5.89
N PHE A 151 -4.11 -0.19 -5.37
CA PHE A 151 -3.44 -1.01 -4.36
C PHE A 151 -3.05 -2.36 -4.95
N LEU A 152 -1.77 -2.73 -4.86
CA LEU A 152 -1.24 -4.00 -5.32
C LEU A 152 -0.50 -4.68 -4.18
N ALA A 153 -0.89 -5.91 -3.86
CA ALA A 153 -0.29 -6.66 -2.76
C ALA A 153 0.16 -8.04 -3.21
N ALA A 154 1.16 -8.61 -2.53
CA ALA A 154 1.60 -9.97 -2.75
C ALA A 154 1.59 -10.80 -1.46
N THR A 155 1.05 -12.03 -1.54
CA THR A 155 0.98 -12.96 -0.42
C THR A 155 1.42 -14.36 -0.83
N ARG A 156 1.70 -15.19 0.15
CA ARG A 156 1.97 -16.63 -0.03
C ARG A 156 0.69 -17.43 0.03
N THR A 157 0.65 -18.53 -0.65
CA THR A 157 -0.46 -19.48 -0.56
C THR A 157 -0.61 -19.98 0.89
N GLY A 158 -1.84 -19.98 1.41
CA GLY A 158 -2.16 -20.50 2.74
C GLY A 158 -1.97 -19.51 3.91
N VAL A 159 -1.60 -18.26 3.66
CA VAL A 159 -1.38 -17.24 4.71
C VAL A 159 -2.13 -15.95 4.33
N ASP A 160 -3.40 -15.83 4.71
CA ASP A 160 -4.27 -14.78 4.18
C ASP A 160 -5.17 -14.11 5.22
N TRP A 161 -4.67 -13.83 6.39
CA TRP A 161 -5.64 -13.46 7.44
C TRP A 161 -6.10 -11.99 7.43
N LEU A 162 -5.31 -11.02 6.99
CA LEU A 162 -5.61 -9.60 7.19
C LEU A 162 -6.28 -8.95 5.98
N PHE A 163 -5.78 -9.20 4.79
CA PHE A 163 -6.34 -8.66 3.55
C PHE A 163 -7.50 -9.48 2.99
N HIS A 164 -7.82 -10.63 3.57
CA HIS A 164 -8.98 -11.44 3.19
C HIS A 164 -10.30 -10.64 3.35
N GLN A 165 -10.36 -9.75 4.34
CA GLN A 165 -11.55 -8.93 4.58
C GLN A 165 -11.71 -7.79 3.56
N LEU A 166 -10.69 -7.47 2.76
CA LEU A 166 -10.76 -6.43 1.76
C LEU A 166 -11.50 -6.86 0.49
N GLN A 167 -11.75 -8.16 0.32
CA GLN A 167 -12.38 -8.73 -0.88
C GLN A 167 -11.70 -8.26 -2.17
N LEU A 168 -10.37 -8.12 -2.14
CA LEU A 168 -9.60 -7.79 -3.32
C LEU A 168 -9.70 -8.92 -4.33
N PRO A 169 -9.78 -8.62 -5.64
CA PRO A 169 -9.53 -9.60 -6.68
C PRO A 169 -8.20 -10.32 -6.42
N VAL A 170 -8.20 -11.64 -6.51
CA VAL A 170 -7.01 -12.47 -6.30
C VAL A 170 -6.54 -13.01 -7.64
N ARG A 171 -5.24 -12.88 -7.91
CA ARG A 171 -4.57 -13.51 -9.04
C ARG A 171 -3.61 -14.57 -8.54
N GLU A 172 -3.88 -15.82 -8.85
CA GLU A 172 -2.96 -16.91 -8.57
C GLU A 172 -1.79 -16.87 -9.55
N ILE A 173 -0.57 -16.89 -9.01
CA ILE A 173 0.67 -16.93 -9.77
C ILE A 173 1.23 -18.34 -9.69
N GLY A 174 1.18 -19.04 -10.81
CA GLY A 174 1.77 -20.37 -10.98
C GLY A 174 3.25 -20.28 -11.37
N PRO A 175 3.98 -21.40 -11.32
CA PRO A 175 5.32 -21.45 -11.87
C PRO A 175 5.30 -21.06 -13.36
N LEU A 176 6.35 -20.37 -13.80
CA LEU A 176 6.53 -20.07 -15.22
C LEU A 176 6.56 -21.41 -15.97
N ALA A 177 5.75 -21.53 -17.02
CA ALA A 177 5.83 -22.68 -17.90
C ALA A 177 7.24 -22.69 -18.54
N ALA A 178 7.91 -23.84 -18.42
CA ALA A 178 9.24 -24.06 -19.00
C ALA A 178 9.17 -24.07 -20.54
#